data_350235c7b2c3acbba67e1a25ed31bc36
#
_entry.id   350235c7b2c3acbba67e1a25ed31bc36
#
_cell.length_a   1.000
_cell.length_b   1.000
_cell.length_c   1.000
_cell.angle_alpha   90.00
_cell.angle_beta   90.00
_cell.angle_gamma   90.00
#
_symmetry.space_group_name_H-M   'P 1'
#
loop_
_entity.id
_entity.type
_entity.pdbx_description
1 polymer ?
#
loop_
_entity_poly.entity_id
_entity_poly.type
_entity_poly.pdbx_seq_one_letter_code
_entity_poly.pdbx_strand_id
1 'polypeptide(L)'
;MAVKKAKKAARAASSAPSPEGEPTAAPGQASERKRILLVDDDPEIVESMRTVLESRGYQILVARDGNQGLVLAEGEEPDLVVLDMMMPKRSGFLVLEKLRRSRPNPIRVIMITANEGNRHKAYAEMLGVDDYIRKPFAMDRLLESVDRLLS
;
A
#
# COMPACT_ATOMS: atom_id res chain seq x y z
N MET A 1 30.78 -19.03 -24.44
CA MET A 1 30.43 -18.46 -24.13
C MET A 1 30.02 -17.94 -23.82
N ALA A 2 29.87 -17.94 -23.72
CA ALA A 2 29.24 -17.18 -23.30
C ALA A 2 28.79 -16.81 -22.89
N VAL A 3 28.67 -16.91 -22.73
CA VAL A 3 27.99 -16.31 -22.31
C VAL A 3 27.71 -15.98 -21.82
N LYS A 4 27.80 -16.07 -21.70
CA LYS A 4 27.24 -15.54 -21.17
C LYS A 4 26.91 -14.90 -20.89
N LYS A 5 26.95 -14.91 -20.98
CA LYS A 5 26.36 -14.13 -20.65
C LYS A 5 25.77 -13.65 -20.38
N ALA A 6 25.72 -13.84 -20.39
CA ALA A 6 24.90 -13.19 -19.96
C ALA A 6 24.51 -13.08 -19.38
N LYS A 7 24.60 -13.14 -19.28
CA LYS A 7 24.01 -12.76 -18.61
C LYS A 7 23.78 -12.28 -18.09
N LYS A 8 23.87 -12.18 -18.14
CA LYS A 8 23.40 -11.51 -17.63
C LYS A 8 23.09 -11.01 -17.15
N ALA A 9 23.18 -11.10 -17.30
CA ALA A 9 22.63 -10.33 -16.76
C ALA A 9 22.34 -10.02 -16.32
N ALA A 10 22.48 -10.03 -16.38
CA ALA A 10 21.93 -9.34 -15.86
C ALA A 10 21.80 -9.02 -15.42
N ARG A 11 21.98 -8.97 -15.26
CA ARG A 11 21.51 -8.28 -14.91
C ARG A 11 21.33 -7.62 -14.43
N ALA A 12 21.53 -7.57 -14.50
CA ALA A 12 21.11 -6.65 -14.10
C ALA A 12 20.89 -6.20 -13.75
N ALA A 13 21.07 -6.09 -13.55
CA ALA A 13 20.63 -5.24 -13.13
C ALA A 13 20.58 -4.80 -12.66
N SER A 14 20.83 -4.61 -12.43
CA SER A 14 20.50 -3.76 -11.98
C SER A 14 20.47 -3.09 -11.73
N SER A 15 20.87 -2.86 -11.58
CA SER A 15 20.61 -1.90 -11.39
C SER A 15 20.21 -1.09 -11.37
N ALA A 16 20.30 -0.82 -11.25
CA ALA A 16 19.74 0.07 -11.16
C ALA A 16 19.14 0.62 -11.29
N PRO A 17 18.78 0.97 -11.22
CA PRO A 17 17.95 1.66 -11.15
C PRO A 17 17.20 2.03 -11.13
N SER A 18 16.84 2.04 -11.23
CA SER A 18 16.07 2.56 -11.29
C SER A 18 15.35 2.87 -11.02
N PRO A 19 15.13 3.21 -10.93
CA PRO A 19 14.30 3.57 -10.38
C PRO A 19 13.26 3.64 -10.57
N GLU A 20 12.86 3.82 -10.74
CA GLU A 20 11.90 3.94 -10.83
C GLU A 20 11.36 3.13 -11.15
N GLY A 21 11.23 2.80 -11.22
CA GLY A 21 10.75 2.10 -11.43
C GLY A 21 10.87 1.02 -11.72
N GLU A 22 11.20 0.61 -11.95
CA GLU A 22 11.23 -0.19 -12.20
C GLU A 22 11.51 -1.10 -12.42
N PRO A 23 11.52 -1.30 -12.22
CA PRO A 23 11.88 -2.29 -12.43
C PRO A 23 12.14 -3.23 -13.09
N THR A 24 12.68 -3.13 -13.27
CA THR A 24 12.55 -3.99 -14.04
C THR A 24 12.73 -5.39 -13.72
N ALA A 25 12.20 -5.95 -12.81
CA ALA A 25 12.09 -7.34 -12.49
C ALA A 25 11.56 -8.14 -13.66
N ALA A 26 11.86 -9.42 -13.71
CA ALA A 26 11.28 -10.28 -14.71
C ALA A 26 9.77 -10.20 -14.65
N PRO A 27 9.08 -10.36 -15.78
CA PRO A 27 7.63 -10.24 -15.76
C PRO A 27 6.94 -11.16 -14.76
N GLY A 28 7.41 -12.38 -14.59
CA GLY A 28 6.82 -13.28 -13.61
C GLY A 28 6.98 -12.79 -12.19
N GLN A 29 8.13 -12.20 -11.89
CA GLN A 29 8.36 -11.66 -10.55
C GLN A 29 7.46 -10.48 -10.28
N ALA A 30 7.31 -9.61 -11.26
CA ALA A 30 6.46 -8.44 -11.08
C ALA A 30 5.03 -8.86 -10.80
N SER A 31 4.51 -9.86 -11.49
CA SER A 31 3.13 -10.30 -11.28
C SER A 31 2.95 -11.02 -9.97
N GLU A 32 4.02 -11.54 -9.37
CA GLU A 32 3.93 -12.24 -8.10
C GLU A 32 4.04 -11.32 -6.90
N ARG A 33 4.51 -10.11 -7.10
CA ARG A 33 4.64 -9.16 -6.00
C ARG A 33 3.30 -8.60 -5.61
N LYS A 34 3.06 -8.60 -4.32
CA LYS A 34 1.88 -7.91 -3.81
C LYS A 34 2.14 -6.42 -3.80
N ARG A 35 1.10 -5.67 -4.13
CA ARG A 35 1.18 -4.22 -4.26
C ARG A 35 0.35 -3.56 -3.18
N ILE A 36 0.94 -2.57 -2.52
CA ILE A 36 0.30 -1.86 -1.41
C ILE A 36 0.26 -0.39 -1.74
N LEU A 37 -0.91 0.21 -1.61
CA LEU A 37 -1.08 1.65 -1.77
C LEU A 37 -1.13 2.29 -0.39
N LEU A 38 -0.23 3.23 -0.14
CA LEU A 38 -0.22 4.01 1.09
C LEU A 38 -0.87 5.35 0.82
N VAL A 39 -1.93 5.67 1.56
CA VAL A 39 -2.67 6.93 1.39
C VAL A 39 -2.56 7.70 2.69
N ASP A 40 -1.66 8.68 2.74
CA ASP A 40 -1.39 9.45 3.95
C ASP A 40 -0.68 10.73 3.53
N ASP A 41 -1.03 11.85 4.15
CA ASP A 41 -0.43 13.13 3.81
C ASP A 41 0.83 13.45 4.62
N ASP A 42 1.20 12.61 5.57
CA ASP A 42 2.39 12.81 6.39
C ASP A 42 3.59 12.11 5.74
N PRO A 43 4.55 12.89 5.18
CA PRO A 43 5.66 12.27 4.46
C PRO A 43 6.57 11.41 5.34
N GLU A 44 6.70 11.74 6.62
CA GLU A 44 7.55 10.95 7.49
C GLU A 44 6.98 9.56 7.74
N ILE A 45 5.68 9.50 7.98
CA ILE A 45 5.07 8.21 8.26
C ILE A 45 5.02 7.37 6.98
N VAL A 46 4.80 8.02 5.84
CA VAL A 46 4.81 7.33 4.55
C VAL A 46 6.17 6.70 4.30
N GLU A 47 7.27 7.46 4.52
CA GLU A 47 8.60 6.92 4.30
C GLU A 47 8.93 5.78 5.25
N SER A 48 8.50 5.89 6.50
CA SER A 48 8.72 4.81 7.45
C SER A 48 8.00 3.53 7.03
N MET A 49 6.73 3.68 6.66
CA MET A 49 5.95 2.52 6.22
C MET A 49 6.53 1.92 4.94
N ARG A 50 6.87 2.78 4.00
CA ARG A 50 7.40 2.33 2.72
C ARG A 50 8.68 1.53 2.90
N THR A 51 9.59 2.04 3.73
CA THR A 51 10.88 1.39 3.95
C THR A 51 10.70 -0.02 4.49
N VAL A 52 9.87 -0.19 5.52
CA VAL A 52 9.72 -1.52 6.11
C VAL A 52 8.94 -2.46 5.20
N LEU A 53 7.96 -1.94 4.47
CA LEU A 53 7.18 -2.80 3.57
C LEU A 53 7.98 -3.22 2.35
N GLU A 54 8.78 -2.31 1.79
CA GLU A 54 9.65 -2.68 0.68
C GLU A 54 10.68 -3.72 1.10
N SER A 55 11.15 -3.64 2.33
CA SER A 55 12.11 -4.63 2.82
C SER A 55 11.49 -6.03 2.90
N ARG A 56 10.17 -6.12 2.94
CA ARG A 56 9.48 -7.40 2.95
C ARG A 56 9.10 -7.88 1.54
N GLY A 57 9.49 -7.13 0.51
CA GLY A 57 9.24 -7.53 -0.86
C GLY A 57 7.97 -7.00 -1.47
N TYR A 58 7.25 -6.13 -0.78
CA TYR A 58 6.04 -5.53 -1.33
C TYR A 58 6.38 -4.37 -2.25
N GLN A 59 5.58 -4.19 -3.26
CA GLN A 59 5.70 -3.04 -4.17
C GLN A 59 4.77 -1.94 -3.65
N ILE A 60 5.32 -0.73 -3.51
CA ILE A 60 4.61 0.35 -2.81
C ILE A 60 4.21 1.46 -3.78
N LEU A 61 2.96 1.86 -3.68
CA LEU A 61 2.42 3.05 -4.34
C LEU A 61 2.06 4.05 -3.25
N VAL A 62 2.17 5.34 -3.54
CA VAL A 62 1.93 6.39 -2.55
C VAL A 62 0.95 7.41 -3.09
N ALA A 63 -0.05 7.76 -2.28
CA ALA A 63 -0.96 8.87 -2.54
C ALA A 63 -0.92 9.80 -1.34
N ARG A 64 -0.98 11.08 -1.59
CA ARG A 64 -0.83 12.10 -0.54
C ARG A 64 -2.16 12.69 -0.10
N ASP A 65 -3.25 12.34 -0.75
CA ASP A 65 -4.58 12.77 -0.33
C ASP A 65 -5.60 11.75 -0.82
N GLY A 66 -6.84 11.94 -0.37
CA GLY A 66 -7.89 10.98 -0.67
C GLY A 66 -8.27 10.91 -2.14
N ASN A 67 -8.21 12.03 -2.85
CA ASN A 67 -8.53 12.02 -4.27
C ASN A 67 -7.49 11.23 -5.06
N GLN A 68 -6.22 11.49 -4.79
CA GLN A 68 -5.15 10.73 -5.42
C GLN A 68 -5.23 9.26 -5.04
N GLY A 69 -5.59 8.98 -3.79
CA GLY A 69 -5.75 7.61 -3.34
C GLY A 69 -6.78 6.85 -4.13
N LEU A 70 -7.94 7.48 -4.39
CA LEU A 70 -8.97 6.83 -5.18
C LEU A 70 -8.51 6.59 -6.62
N VAL A 71 -7.86 7.58 -7.22
CA VAL A 71 -7.38 7.43 -8.58
C VAL A 71 -6.42 6.25 -8.68
N LEU A 72 -5.47 6.16 -7.75
CA LEU A 72 -4.50 5.08 -7.79
C LEU A 72 -5.13 3.73 -7.44
N ALA A 73 -6.06 3.70 -6.49
CA ALA A 73 -6.70 2.45 -6.13
C ALA A 73 -7.50 1.87 -7.31
N GLU A 74 -8.18 2.74 -8.05
CA GLU A 74 -8.98 2.29 -9.17
C GLU A 74 -8.15 1.97 -10.40
N GLY A 75 -7.10 2.76 -10.63
CA GLY A 75 -6.29 2.57 -11.83
C GLY A 75 -5.22 1.50 -11.70
N GLU A 76 -4.60 1.39 -10.54
CA GLU A 76 -3.49 0.46 -10.34
C GLU A 76 -3.91 -0.85 -9.69
N GLU A 77 -5.08 -0.92 -9.13
CA GLU A 77 -5.64 -2.12 -8.54
C GLU A 77 -4.67 -2.80 -7.55
N PRO A 78 -4.28 -2.09 -6.49
CA PRO A 78 -3.38 -2.69 -5.51
C PRO A 78 -4.07 -3.81 -4.74
N ASP A 79 -3.28 -4.65 -4.10
CA ASP A 79 -3.81 -5.76 -3.31
C ASP A 79 -4.30 -5.30 -1.95
N LEU A 80 -3.75 -4.20 -1.45
CA LEU A 80 -4.09 -3.68 -0.14
C LEU A 80 -3.90 -2.17 -0.12
N VAL A 81 -4.75 -1.47 0.61
CA VAL A 81 -4.64 -0.02 0.82
C VAL A 81 -4.46 0.25 2.31
N VAL A 82 -3.43 1.00 2.67
CA VAL A 82 -3.25 1.53 4.01
C VAL A 82 -3.71 2.97 3.96
N LEU A 83 -4.78 3.28 4.69
CA LEU A 83 -5.55 4.48 4.46
C LEU A 83 -5.65 5.31 5.73
N ASP A 84 -5.09 6.52 5.68
CA ASP A 84 -5.22 7.47 6.78
C ASP A 84 -6.64 8.03 6.80
N MET A 85 -7.24 8.06 7.97
CA MET A 85 -8.59 8.56 8.12
C MET A 85 -8.67 10.07 7.97
N MET A 86 -7.67 10.79 8.46
CA MET A 86 -7.70 12.25 8.54
C MET A 86 -6.78 12.85 7.49
N MET A 87 -7.33 13.23 6.34
CA MET A 87 -6.55 13.79 5.26
C MET A 87 -7.27 14.99 4.65
N PRO A 88 -6.51 15.91 4.04
CA PRO A 88 -7.16 16.98 3.29
C PRO A 88 -7.87 16.45 2.05
N LYS A 89 -8.79 17.23 1.54
CA LYS A 89 -9.54 17.04 0.31
C LYS A 89 -10.61 15.97 0.42
N ARG A 90 -10.26 14.78 0.91
CA ARG A 90 -11.23 13.71 1.05
C ARG A 90 -10.83 12.83 2.23
N SER A 91 -11.73 12.67 3.18
CA SER A 91 -11.44 11.86 4.35
C SER A 91 -11.29 10.39 3.97
N GLY A 92 -10.58 9.66 4.82
CA GLY A 92 -10.40 8.23 4.60
C GLY A 92 -11.72 7.48 4.57
N PHE A 93 -12.72 7.92 5.33
CA PHE A 93 -14.02 7.26 5.31
C PHE A 93 -14.67 7.35 3.93
N LEU A 94 -14.58 8.51 3.29
CA LEU A 94 -15.16 8.66 1.95
C LEU A 94 -14.43 7.80 0.93
N VAL A 95 -13.11 7.70 1.07
CA VAL A 95 -12.34 6.82 0.20
C VAL A 95 -12.77 5.38 0.40
N LEU A 96 -12.90 4.95 1.66
CA LEU A 96 -13.29 3.59 1.97
C LEU A 96 -14.68 3.27 1.42
N GLU A 97 -15.64 4.19 1.58
CA GLU A 97 -16.97 3.98 1.03
C GLU A 97 -16.94 3.76 -0.47
N LYS A 98 -16.16 4.59 -1.17
CA LYS A 98 -16.07 4.47 -2.62
C LYS A 98 -15.42 3.15 -3.03
N LEU A 99 -14.38 2.74 -2.32
CA LEU A 99 -13.70 1.49 -2.63
C LEU A 99 -14.62 0.30 -2.45
N ARG A 100 -15.50 0.36 -1.46
CA ARG A 100 -16.42 -0.75 -1.19
C ARG A 100 -17.51 -0.86 -2.24
N ARG A 101 -17.85 0.26 -2.89
CA ARG A 101 -18.93 0.27 -3.89
C ARG A 101 -18.47 0.02 -5.30
N SER A 102 -17.22 0.30 -5.61
CA SER A 102 -16.80 0.37 -7.01
C SER A 102 -16.24 -0.95 -7.54
N ARG A 103 -16.14 -1.97 -6.71
CA ARG A 103 -15.52 -3.23 -7.14
C ARG A 103 -16.34 -4.42 -6.64
N PRO A 104 -16.52 -5.44 -7.51
CA PRO A 104 -17.22 -6.65 -7.08
C PRO A 104 -16.44 -7.40 -6.00
N ASN A 105 -15.12 -7.39 -6.07
CA ASN A 105 -14.27 -7.99 -5.03
C ASN A 105 -13.63 -6.88 -4.23
N PRO A 106 -14.03 -6.70 -2.98
CA PRO A 106 -13.50 -5.58 -2.19
C PRO A 106 -12.01 -5.71 -1.98
N ILE A 107 -11.33 -4.58 -2.16
CA ILE A 107 -9.91 -4.50 -1.86
C ILE A 107 -9.72 -4.52 -0.34
N ARG A 108 -8.61 -5.08 0.11
CA ARG A 108 -8.32 -5.08 1.54
C ARG A 108 -7.87 -3.71 1.98
N VAL A 109 -8.35 -3.26 3.13
CA VAL A 109 -8.07 -1.92 3.64
C VAL A 109 -7.67 -1.98 5.11
N ILE A 110 -6.53 -1.39 5.43
CA ILE A 110 -6.12 -1.12 6.81
C ILE A 110 -6.31 0.37 7.02
N MET A 111 -7.15 0.75 7.97
CA MET A 111 -7.36 2.15 8.27
C MET A 111 -6.46 2.58 9.42
N ILE A 112 -5.81 3.73 9.27
CA ILE A 112 -4.91 4.28 10.28
C ILE A 112 -5.44 5.64 10.71
N THR A 113 -5.41 5.93 12.00
CA THR A 113 -5.93 7.18 12.50
C THR A 113 -5.29 7.59 13.80
N ALA A 114 -5.14 8.90 13.99
CA ALA A 114 -4.77 9.47 15.27
C ALA A 114 -5.97 9.65 16.20
N ASN A 115 -7.19 9.48 15.67
CA ASN A 115 -8.41 9.68 16.43
C ASN A 115 -8.69 8.48 17.32
N GLU A 116 -8.98 8.73 18.58
CA GLU A 116 -9.19 7.67 19.56
C GLU A 116 -10.67 7.34 19.78
N GLY A 117 -11.57 8.01 19.08
CA GLY A 117 -12.98 7.81 19.31
C GLY A 117 -13.47 6.45 18.88
N ASN A 118 -14.23 5.78 19.76
CA ASN A 118 -14.81 4.48 19.43
C ASN A 118 -15.84 4.57 18.31
N ARG A 119 -16.46 5.72 18.16
CA ARG A 119 -17.45 5.93 17.11
C ARG A 119 -16.83 5.78 15.74
N HIS A 120 -15.63 6.31 15.54
CA HIS A 120 -14.95 6.21 14.26
C HIS A 120 -14.54 4.78 13.95
N LYS A 121 -14.10 4.05 14.98
CA LYS A 121 -13.73 2.67 14.80
C LYS A 121 -14.95 1.84 14.41
N ALA A 122 -16.07 2.06 15.11
CA ALA A 122 -17.29 1.32 14.81
C ALA A 122 -17.76 1.58 13.36
N TYR A 123 -17.66 2.83 12.93
CA TYR A 123 -18.06 3.19 11.57
C TYR A 123 -17.15 2.53 10.52
N ALA A 124 -15.85 2.54 10.78
CA ALA A 124 -14.91 1.88 9.87
C ALA A 124 -15.19 0.40 9.76
N GLU A 125 -15.46 -0.24 10.90
CA GLU A 125 -15.79 -1.65 10.90
C GLU A 125 -17.08 -1.94 10.16
N MET A 126 -18.05 -1.05 10.29
CA MET A 126 -19.30 -1.18 9.57
C MET A 126 -19.10 -1.09 8.06
N LEU A 127 -18.14 -0.28 7.63
CA LEU A 127 -17.81 -0.17 6.21
C LEU A 127 -16.91 -1.31 5.72
N GLY A 128 -16.55 -2.25 6.61
CA GLY A 128 -15.82 -3.43 6.18
C GLY A 128 -14.32 -3.27 6.10
N VAL A 129 -13.75 -2.41 6.95
CA VAL A 129 -12.30 -2.29 7.03
C VAL A 129 -11.73 -3.60 7.58
N ASP A 130 -10.58 -4.01 7.04
CA ASP A 130 -9.97 -5.28 7.44
C ASP A 130 -9.16 -5.16 8.71
N ASP A 131 -8.61 -3.99 8.99
CA ASP A 131 -7.94 -3.72 10.26
C ASP A 131 -7.96 -2.23 10.52
N TYR A 132 -7.78 -1.87 11.79
CA TYR A 132 -7.87 -0.49 12.23
C TYR A 132 -6.74 -0.25 13.24
N ILE A 133 -5.81 0.64 12.90
CA ILE A 133 -4.60 0.86 13.68
C ILE A 133 -4.57 2.31 14.13
N ARG A 134 -4.29 2.52 15.41
CA ARG A 134 -4.20 3.87 15.97
C ARG A 134 -2.78 4.38 15.94
N LYS A 135 -2.61 5.64 15.58
CA LYS A 135 -1.33 6.35 15.69
C LYS A 135 -1.13 6.81 17.12
N PRO A 136 0.07 6.81 17.64
CA PRO A 136 1.28 6.24 17.05
C PRO A 136 1.28 4.72 17.15
N PHE A 137 1.90 4.07 16.19
CA PHE A 137 1.95 2.60 16.19
C PHE A 137 3.36 2.15 15.87
N ALA A 138 3.72 0.95 16.36
CA ALA A 138 4.98 0.33 16.00
C ALA A 138 4.88 -0.23 14.58
N MET A 139 5.96 -0.16 13.83
CA MET A 139 5.96 -0.73 12.49
C MET A 139 5.67 -2.22 12.50
N ASP A 140 6.07 -2.92 13.56
CA ASP A 140 5.75 -4.34 13.69
C ASP A 140 4.25 -4.59 13.69
N ARG A 141 3.48 -3.70 14.28
CA ARG A 141 2.01 -3.82 14.28
C ARG A 141 1.47 -3.75 12.85
N LEU A 142 2.00 -2.82 12.06
CA LEU A 142 1.60 -2.69 10.67
C LEU A 142 2.00 -3.93 9.86
N LEU A 143 3.23 -4.37 10.03
CA LEU A 143 3.73 -5.53 9.31
C LEU A 143 2.92 -6.78 9.61
N GLU A 144 2.56 -6.97 10.87
CA GLU A 144 1.75 -8.10 11.26
C GLU A 144 0.42 -8.11 10.51
N SER A 145 -0.22 -6.96 10.45
CA SER A 145 -1.51 -6.83 9.79
C SER A 145 -1.39 -7.06 8.29
N VAL A 146 -0.38 -6.46 7.66
CA VAL A 146 -0.16 -6.60 6.22
C VAL A 146 0.12 -8.06 5.86
N ASP A 147 1.03 -8.69 6.61
CA ASP A 147 1.39 -10.06 6.32
C ASP A 147 0.20 -11.00 6.47
N ARG A 148 -0.63 -10.76 7.49
CA ARG A 148 -1.81 -11.58 7.72
C ARG A 148 -2.82 -11.43 6.58
N LEU A 149 -3.00 -10.20 6.11
CA LEU A 149 -4.01 -9.95 5.08
C LEU A 149 -3.56 -10.35 3.69
N LEU A 150 -2.27 -10.40 3.44
CA LEU A 150 -1.74 -10.69 2.11
C LEU A 150 -1.09 -12.07 2.00
N SER A 151 -1.09 -12.85 3.06
CA SER A 151 -0.51 -14.19 3.00
C SER A 151 -1.43 -15.21 2.34
#